data_4809cf6ee8bdfcb72e838f165687a0d9
#
_entry.id   4809cf6ee8bdfcb72e838f165687a0d9
#
_cell.length_a   1.000
_cell.length_b   1.000
_cell.length_c   1.000
_cell.angle_alpha   90.00
_cell.angle_beta   90.00
_cell.angle_gamma   90.00
#
_symmetry.space_group_name_H-M   'P 1'
#
loop_
_entity.id
_entity.type
_entity.pdbx_description
1 polymer ?
#
loop_
_entity_poly.entity_id
_entity_poly.type
_entity_poly.pdbx_seq_one_letter_code
_entity_poly.pdbx_strand_id
1 'polypeptide(L)'
;RAVRLVGEQRGEYESQWATISAVAPKIGCTAETLRRWVRQAERDRGERPGLTTEERARLKELERENRELKKANEILRLASAYFAQAELDRKQK
;
A
#
# COMPACT_ATOMS: atom_id res chain seq x y z
N ARG A 1 14.72 -8.91 9.99
CA ARG A 1 15.40 -9.44 11.18
C ARG A 1 14.48 -10.16 12.14
N ALA A 2 13.41 -9.51 12.58
CA ALA A 2 12.41 -10.10 13.46
C ALA A 2 11.73 -11.30 12.81
N VAL A 3 11.33 -11.16 11.55
CA VAL A 3 10.68 -12.20 10.77
C VAL A 3 11.61 -13.41 10.62
N ARG A 4 12.89 -13.16 10.42
CA ARG A 4 13.88 -14.24 10.30
C ARG A 4 13.99 -15.03 11.60
N LEU A 5 13.96 -14.36 12.75
CA LEU A 5 13.99 -15.03 14.04
C LEU A 5 12.78 -15.95 14.23
N VAL A 6 11.61 -15.52 13.79
CA VAL A 6 10.41 -16.36 13.83
C VAL A 6 10.61 -17.62 12.99
N GLY A 7 11.16 -17.47 11.80
CA GLY A 7 11.45 -18.59 10.92
C GLY A 7 12.46 -19.57 11.52
N GLU A 8 13.50 -19.06 12.16
CA GLU A 8 14.54 -19.88 12.79
C GLU A 8 14.02 -20.65 13.99
N GLN A 9 13.09 -20.08 14.75
CA GLN A 9 12.56 -20.71 15.97
C GLN A 9 11.27 -21.48 15.74
N ARG A 10 10.84 -21.59 14.51
CA ARG A 10 9.57 -22.21 14.17
C ARG A 10 9.40 -23.63 14.67
N GLY A 11 10.48 -24.41 14.68
CA GLY A 11 10.44 -25.81 15.16
C GLY A 11 10.41 -25.98 16.67
N GLU A 12 10.62 -24.92 17.44
CA GLU A 12 10.67 -24.99 18.89
C GLU A 12 9.32 -24.82 19.57
N TYR A 13 8.32 -24.36 18.82
CA TYR A 13 7.01 -24.05 19.37
C TYR A 13 5.91 -24.74 18.58
N GLU A 14 4.79 -25.00 19.24
CA GLU A 14 3.68 -25.74 18.65
C GLU A 14 3.02 -25.09 17.45
N SER A 15 3.02 -23.76 17.40
CA SER A 15 2.37 -23.03 16.33
C SER A 15 3.17 -21.78 15.98
N GLN A 16 2.86 -21.24 14.81
CA GLN A 16 3.45 -19.96 14.39
C GLN A 16 3.11 -18.85 15.38
N TRP A 17 1.88 -18.83 15.90
CA TRP A 17 1.46 -17.84 16.88
C TRP A 17 2.27 -17.94 18.17
N ALA A 18 2.52 -19.16 18.64
CA ALA A 18 3.34 -19.38 19.83
C ALA A 18 4.77 -18.87 19.60
N THR A 19 5.33 -19.11 18.43
CA THR A 19 6.65 -18.60 18.04
C THR A 19 6.66 -17.08 18.04
N ILE A 20 5.67 -16.46 17.41
CA ILE A 20 5.55 -15.00 17.34
C ILE A 20 5.43 -14.40 18.75
N SER A 21 4.59 -15.00 19.58
CA SER A 21 4.36 -14.53 20.96
C SER A 21 5.64 -14.63 21.79
N ALA A 22 6.46 -15.64 21.55
CA ALA A 22 7.72 -15.82 22.27
C ALA A 22 8.81 -14.84 21.79
N VAL A 23 8.85 -14.56 20.49
CA VAL A 23 9.91 -13.72 19.89
C VAL A 23 9.61 -12.23 20.07
N ALA A 24 8.35 -11.82 19.97
CA ALA A 24 7.97 -10.40 20.01
C ALA A 24 8.54 -9.62 21.20
N PRO A 25 8.43 -10.10 22.45
CA PRO A 25 9.01 -9.37 23.59
C PRO A 25 10.52 -9.22 23.50
N LYS A 26 11.19 -10.19 22.91
CA LYS A 26 12.67 -10.19 22.82
C LYS A 26 13.18 -9.07 21.93
N ILE A 27 12.37 -8.62 20.97
CA ILE A 27 12.75 -7.56 20.04
C ILE A 27 12.00 -6.24 20.30
N GLY A 28 11.18 -6.21 21.34
CA GLY A 28 10.51 -4.99 21.78
C GLY A 28 9.31 -4.59 20.96
N CYS A 29 8.63 -5.53 20.32
CA CYS A 29 7.39 -5.23 19.58
C CYS A 29 6.24 -6.07 20.11
N THR A 30 5.02 -5.77 19.70
CA THR A 30 3.84 -6.56 20.07
C THR A 30 3.74 -7.78 19.16
N ALA A 31 3.08 -8.83 19.67
CA ALA A 31 2.84 -10.04 18.90
C ALA A 31 2.03 -9.72 17.63
N GLU A 32 1.05 -8.80 17.72
CA GLU A 32 0.24 -8.39 16.56
C GLU A 32 1.09 -7.73 15.48
N THR A 33 2.01 -6.86 15.86
CA THR A 33 2.90 -6.19 14.91
C THR A 33 3.79 -7.21 14.22
N LEU A 34 4.39 -8.11 15.00
CA LEU A 34 5.26 -9.15 14.45
C LEU A 34 4.48 -10.09 13.54
N ARG A 35 3.25 -10.44 13.92
CA ARG A 35 2.38 -11.27 13.09
C ARG A 35 2.13 -10.63 11.73
N ARG A 36 1.85 -9.32 11.69
CA ARG A 36 1.66 -8.60 10.44
C ARG A 36 2.91 -8.65 9.56
N TRP A 37 4.06 -8.47 10.14
CA TRP A 37 5.34 -8.55 9.41
C TRP A 37 5.57 -9.95 8.83
N VAL A 38 5.30 -10.99 9.63
CA VAL A 38 5.45 -12.38 9.18
C VAL A 38 4.50 -12.68 8.03
N ARG A 39 3.23 -12.26 8.13
CA ARG A 39 2.25 -12.46 7.06
C ARG A 39 2.63 -11.75 5.78
N GLN A 40 3.14 -10.53 5.90
CA GLN A 40 3.60 -9.79 4.72
C GLN A 40 4.81 -10.47 4.08
N ALA A 41 5.73 -10.96 4.88
CA ALA A 41 6.90 -11.69 4.35
C ALA A 41 6.47 -12.98 3.63
N GLU A 42 5.47 -13.67 4.16
CA GLU A 42 4.93 -14.88 3.51
C GLU A 42 4.30 -14.54 2.17
N ARG A 43 3.56 -13.42 2.09
CA ARG A 43 2.99 -12.97 0.82
C ARG A 43 4.08 -12.59 -0.18
N ASP A 44 5.13 -11.92 0.28
CA ASP A 44 6.25 -11.54 -0.58
C ASP A 44 6.99 -12.75 -1.16
N ARG A 45 7.00 -13.87 -0.41
CA ARG A 45 7.60 -15.13 -0.88
C ARG A 45 6.62 -16.00 -1.68
N GLY A 46 5.37 -15.55 -1.84
CA GLY A 46 4.34 -16.31 -2.54
C GLY A 46 3.73 -17.46 -1.75
N GLU A 47 4.00 -17.55 -0.44
CA GLU A 47 3.46 -18.59 0.42
C GLU A 47 2.01 -18.34 0.82
N ARG A 48 1.53 -17.11 0.70
CA ARG A 48 0.15 -16.73 0.99
C ARG A 48 -0.39 -15.85 -0.12
N PRO A 49 -1.69 -15.97 -0.45
CA PRO A 49 -2.30 -15.04 -1.39
C PRO A 49 -2.37 -13.64 -0.80
N GLY A 50 -2.26 -12.64 -1.64
CA GLY A 50 -2.32 -11.24 -1.25
C GLY A 50 -1.25 -10.44 -1.96
N LEU A 51 -1.28 -9.13 -1.76
CA LEU A 51 -0.36 -8.21 -2.40
C LEU A 51 1.01 -8.27 -1.74
N THR A 52 2.05 -8.31 -2.54
CA THR A 52 3.43 -8.17 -2.07
C THR A 52 3.66 -6.72 -1.64
N THR A 53 4.76 -6.47 -0.93
CA THR A 53 5.15 -5.12 -0.53
C THR A 53 5.32 -4.22 -1.76
N GLU A 54 5.98 -4.72 -2.81
CA GLU A 54 6.16 -3.99 -4.05
C GLU A 54 4.84 -3.66 -4.72
N GLU A 55 3.93 -4.63 -4.78
CA GLU A 55 2.63 -4.44 -5.39
C GLU A 55 1.81 -3.40 -4.63
N ARG A 56 1.87 -3.40 -3.30
CA ARG A 56 1.19 -2.39 -2.47
C ARG A 56 1.73 -0.99 -2.74
N ALA A 57 3.04 -0.86 -2.81
CA ALA A 57 3.68 0.42 -3.11
C ALA A 57 3.26 0.91 -4.49
N ARG A 58 3.25 0.02 -5.48
CA ARG A 58 2.84 0.35 -6.84
C ARG A 58 1.37 0.76 -6.90
N LEU A 59 0.52 0.05 -6.16
CA LEU A 59 -0.91 0.39 -6.09
C LEU A 59 -1.13 1.79 -5.54
N LYS A 60 -0.45 2.13 -4.44
CA LYS A 60 -0.53 3.47 -3.85
C LYS A 60 -0.07 4.55 -4.82
N GLU A 61 1.01 4.29 -5.54
CA GLU A 61 1.55 5.21 -6.53
C GLU A 61 0.55 5.43 -7.66
N LEU A 62 -0.04 4.35 -8.18
CA LEU A 62 -1.04 4.42 -9.24
C LEU A 62 -2.31 5.14 -8.78
N GLU A 63 -2.73 4.93 -7.55
CA GLU A 63 -3.89 5.62 -6.99
C GLU A 63 -3.64 7.13 -6.91
N ARG A 64 -2.43 7.53 -6.49
CA ARG A 64 -2.04 8.92 -6.42
C ARG A 64 -2.01 9.54 -7.82
N GLU A 65 -1.39 8.88 -8.78
CA GLU A 65 -1.33 9.34 -10.15
C GLU A 65 -2.73 9.50 -10.75
N ASN A 66 -3.60 8.54 -10.45
CA ASN A 66 -4.98 8.58 -10.93
C ASN A 66 -5.74 9.80 -10.38
N ARG A 67 -5.55 10.11 -9.10
CA ARG A 67 -6.16 11.30 -8.49
C ARG A 67 -5.63 12.59 -9.15
N GLU A 68 -4.32 12.64 -9.39
CA GLU A 68 -3.70 13.79 -10.02
C GLU A 68 -4.17 13.99 -11.45
N LEU A 69 -4.30 12.91 -12.21
CA LEU A 69 -4.80 12.95 -13.57
C LEU A 69 -6.25 13.37 -13.64
N LYS A 70 -7.09 12.90 -12.73
CA LYS A 70 -8.48 13.31 -12.65
C LYS A 70 -8.59 14.79 -12.35
N LYS A 71 -7.77 15.29 -11.45
CA LYS A 71 -7.75 16.71 -11.09
C LYS A 71 -7.31 17.56 -12.27
N ALA A 72 -6.24 17.17 -12.96
CA ALA A 72 -5.76 17.87 -14.14
C ALA A 72 -6.81 17.88 -15.24
N ASN A 73 -7.48 16.75 -15.46
CA ASN A 73 -8.55 16.64 -16.45
C ASN A 73 -9.71 17.56 -16.13
N GLU A 74 -10.10 17.66 -14.88
CA GLU A 74 -11.16 18.56 -14.42
C GLU A 74 -10.78 20.03 -14.67
N ILE A 75 -9.55 20.40 -14.34
CA ILE A 75 -9.05 21.76 -14.57
C ILE A 75 -9.08 22.09 -16.06
N LEU A 76 -8.62 21.18 -16.92
CA LEU A 76 -8.62 21.37 -18.36
C LEU A 76 -10.03 21.53 -18.91
N ARG A 77 -10.97 20.74 -18.41
CA ARG A 77 -12.36 20.80 -18.82
C ARG A 77 -12.97 22.17 -18.47
N LEU A 78 -12.73 22.64 -17.26
CA LEU A 78 -13.22 23.95 -16.82
C LEU A 78 -12.59 25.09 -17.62
N ALA A 79 -11.29 24.99 -17.88
CA ALA A 79 -10.59 26.00 -18.69
C ALA A 79 -11.13 26.02 -20.12
N SER A 80 -11.38 24.86 -20.71
CA SER A 80 -11.95 24.77 -22.06
C SER A 80 -13.34 25.41 -22.14
N ALA A 81 -14.17 25.17 -21.13
CA ALA A 81 -15.48 25.75 -21.06
C ALA A 81 -15.41 27.29 -20.94
N TYR A 82 -14.48 27.77 -20.11
CA TYR A 82 -14.25 29.20 -19.95
C TYR A 82 -13.82 29.87 -21.26
N PHE A 83 -12.86 29.27 -21.95
CA PHE A 83 -12.38 29.82 -23.23
C PHE A 83 -13.44 29.79 -24.30
N ALA A 84 -14.26 28.74 -24.35
CA ALA A 84 -15.38 28.67 -25.29
C ALA A 84 -16.37 29.77 -25.02
N GLN A 85 -16.69 30.05 -23.77
CA GLN A 85 -17.63 31.13 -23.40
C GLN A 85 -17.04 32.50 -23.76
N ALA A 86 -15.76 32.72 -23.48
CA ALA A 86 -15.09 33.98 -23.84
C ALA A 86 -15.10 34.22 -25.34
N GLU A 87 -14.93 33.18 -26.15
CA GLU A 87 -14.97 33.28 -27.60
C GLU A 87 -16.37 33.65 -28.07
N LEU A 88 -17.40 33.04 -27.50
CA LEU A 88 -18.80 33.40 -27.85
C LEU A 88 -19.11 34.83 -27.50
N ASP A 89 -18.71 35.32 -26.33
CA ASP A 89 -18.92 36.68 -25.89
C ASP A 89 -18.26 37.68 -26.84
N ARG A 90 -17.06 37.37 -27.31
CA ARG A 90 -16.33 38.21 -28.24
C ARG A 90 -17.02 38.27 -29.58
N LYS A 91 -17.60 37.18 -30.07
CA LYS A 91 -18.31 37.13 -31.35
C LYS A 91 -19.64 37.90 -31.34
N GLN A 92 -20.21 38.07 -30.17
CA GLN A 92 -21.50 38.79 -30.06
C GLN A 92 -21.36 40.30 -30.17
N LYS A 93 -20.16 40.80 -30.21
CA LYS A 93 -19.90 42.19 -30.49
C LYS A 93 -19.81 42.46 -31.98
#